data_827ae454d678ea6eeb6c36fd19391dd8
#
_entry.id   827ae454d678ea6eeb6c36fd19391dd8
#
_cell.length_a   1.000
_cell.length_b   1.000
_cell.length_c   1.000
_cell.angle_alpha   90.00
_cell.angle_beta   90.00
_cell.angle_gamma   90.00
#
_symmetry.space_group_name_H-M   'P 1'
#
loop_
_entity.id
_entity.type
_entity.pdbx_description
1 polymer ?
#
loop_
_entity_poly.entity_id
_entity_poly.type
_entity_poly.pdbx_seq_one_letter_code
_entity_poly.pdbx_strand_id
1 'polypeptide(L)'
;MAQGVDFVCSVCERYVGAWDDGNPYYIDRVRMAMKGLPRSRCKVYVYHPHEPHFPVEGNDVPHLCMDCGHEFNVDSELNRTTCTKCRSSEIVDCFGLNERTCPWCQKGVFKSAGFMIS
;
A
#
# COMPACT_ATOMS: atom_id res chain seq x y z
N MET A 1 -4.91 -12.67 -11.30
CA MET A 1 -5.09 -11.28 -11.72
C MET A 1 -5.32 -10.39 -10.53
N ALA A 2 -4.69 -9.23 -10.50
CA ALA A 2 -4.91 -8.25 -9.47
C ALA A 2 -6.20 -7.48 -9.73
N GLN A 3 -6.93 -7.16 -8.67
CA GLN A 3 -8.11 -6.29 -8.72
C GLN A 3 -7.77 -4.97 -8.05
N GLY A 4 -8.04 -3.86 -8.74
CA GLY A 4 -7.91 -2.53 -8.21
C GLY A 4 -9.27 -1.93 -7.89
N VAL A 5 -9.30 -1.05 -6.92
CA VAL A 5 -10.51 -0.31 -6.54
C VAL A 5 -10.14 1.12 -6.17
N ASP A 6 -10.98 2.07 -6.57
CA ASP A 6 -10.88 3.45 -6.11
C ASP A 6 -11.91 3.67 -5.02
N PHE A 7 -11.46 4.21 -3.89
CA PHE A 7 -12.33 4.64 -2.81
C PHE A 7 -12.40 6.16 -2.82
N VAL A 8 -13.61 6.71 -2.77
CA VAL A 8 -13.86 8.15 -2.81
C VAL A 8 -14.61 8.58 -1.57
N CYS A 9 -14.16 9.65 -0.92
CA CYS A 9 -14.87 10.22 0.22
C CYS A 9 -16.19 10.85 -0.24
N SER A 10 -17.27 10.54 0.46
CA SER A 10 -18.61 11.02 0.13
C SER A 10 -18.80 12.53 0.33
N VAL A 11 -17.90 13.20 1.04
CA VAL A 11 -18.00 14.64 1.35
C VAL A 11 -16.92 15.45 0.64
N CYS A 12 -15.64 15.16 0.88
CA CYS A 12 -14.56 15.96 0.29
C CYS A 12 -14.09 15.49 -1.10
N GLU A 13 -14.59 14.35 -1.56
CA GLU A 13 -14.31 13.78 -2.88
C GLU A 13 -12.85 13.35 -3.11
N ARG A 14 -12.03 13.32 -2.10
CA ARG A 14 -10.69 12.76 -2.21
C ARG A 14 -10.77 11.26 -2.44
N TYR A 15 -9.85 10.73 -3.22
CA TYR A 15 -9.85 9.30 -3.56
C TYR A 15 -8.53 8.64 -3.19
N VAL A 16 -8.60 7.32 -2.97
CA VAL A 16 -7.45 6.46 -2.74
C VAL A 16 -7.61 5.23 -3.62
N GLY A 17 -6.63 5.01 -4.49
CA GLY A 17 -6.60 3.80 -5.31
C GLY A 17 -5.87 2.68 -4.57
N ALA A 18 -6.38 1.46 -4.67
CA ALA A 18 -5.78 0.31 -4.02
C ALA A 18 -5.87 -0.94 -4.89
N TRP A 19 -4.87 -1.81 -4.77
CA TRP A 19 -4.82 -3.11 -5.44
C TRP A 19 -4.78 -4.21 -4.40
N ASP A 20 -5.44 -5.33 -4.66
CA ASP A 20 -5.55 -6.43 -3.71
C ASP A 20 -4.22 -7.16 -3.48
N ASP A 21 -3.30 -7.10 -4.45
CA ASP A 21 -1.98 -7.73 -4.35
C ASP A 21 -0.89 -6.78 -3.82
N GLY A 22 -1.22 -5.52 -3.52
CA GLY A 22 -0.25 -4.54 -3.04
C GLY A 22 0.85 -4.26 -4.05
N ASN A 23 2.10 -4.21 -3.58
CA ASN A 23 3.30 -4.01 -4.41
C ASN A 23 4.33 -5.10 -4.10
N PRO A 24 4.17 -6.32 -4.63
CA PRO A 24 5.12 -7.41 -4.40
C PRO A 24 6.50 -7.07 -4.96
N TYR A 25 7.55 -7.50 -4.26
CA TYR A 25 8.92 -7.22 -4.67
C TYR A 25 9.85 -8.40 -4.42
N TYR A 26 11.03 -8.37 -5.07
CA TYR A 26 12.17 -9.19 -4.71
C TYR A 26 13.39 -8.28 -4.51
N ILE A 27 14.46 -8.84 -3.93
CA ILE A 27 15.68 -8.08 -3.65
C ILE A 27 16.73 -8.35 -4.73
N ASP A 28 17.26 -7.30 -5.33
CA ASP A 28 18.38 -7.38 -6.26
C ASP A 28 19.68 -7.47 -5.45
N ARG A 29 20.10 -8.71 -5.15
CA ARG A 29 21.27 -8.96 -4.32
C ARG A 29 22.60 -8.65 -5.00
N VAL A 30 22.61 -8.67 -6.32
CA VAL A 30 23.81 -8.28 -7.09
C VAL A 30 24.06 -6.80 -6.91
N ARG A 31 23.03 -5.98 -7.08
CA ARG A 31 23.14 -4.54 -6.86
C ARG A 31 23.48 -4.19 -5.41
N MET A 32 22.88 -4.91 -4.47
CA MET A 32 23.13 -4.70 -3.04
C MET A 32 24.61 -4.96 -2.70
N ALA A 33 25.18 -6.03 -3.21
CA ALA A 33 26.58 -6.38 -2.98
C ALA A 33 27.55 -5.42 -3.69
N MET A 34 27.27 -5.09 -4.95
CA MET A 34 28.17 -4.25 -5.76
C MET A 34 28.21 -2.78 -5.29
N LYS A 35 27.09 -2.24 -4.84
CA LYS A 35 27.00 -0.83 -4.46
C LYS A 35 26.95 -0.60 -2.97
N GLY A 36 26.96 -1.65 -2.14
CA GLY A 36 26.89 -1.53 -0.68
C GLY A 36 25.61 -0.86 -0.19
N LEU A 37 24.50 -1.07 -0.92
CA LEU A 37 23.23 -0.43 -0.59
C LEU A 37 22.45 -1.25 0.44
N PRO A 38 21.62 -0.60 1.29
CA PRO A 38 20.74 -1.33 2.19
C PRO A 38 19.64 -2.07 1.41
N ARG A 39 19.08 -3.10 2.02
CA ARG A 39 18.04 -3.94 1.42
C ARG A 39 16.85 -3.09 0.90
N SER A 40 16.45 -2.05 1.64
CA SER A 40 15.34 -1.19 1.28
C SER A 40 15.53 -0.44 -0.05
N ARG A 41 16.78 -0.27 -0.51
CA ARG A 41 17.10 0.42 -1.75
C ARG A 41 17.35 -0.53 -2.92
N CYS A 42 17.18 -1.82 -2.70
CA CYS A 42 17.41 -2.86 -3.70
C CYS A 42 16.14 -3.64 -4.04
N LYS A 43 14.97 -3.09 -3.70
CA LYS A 43 13.68 -3.69 -4.03
C LYS A 43 13.38 -3.52 -5.52
N VAL A 44 12.97 -4.61 -6.16
CA VAL A 44 12.48 -4.59 -7.53
C VAL A 44 11.04 -5.06 -7.51
N TYR A 45 10.11 -4.20 -7.92
CA TYR A 45 8.67 -4.50 -7.86
C TYR A 45 8.26 -5.40 -9.02
N VAL A 46 7.41 -6.38 -8.71
CA VAL A 46 6.93 -7.39 -9.65
C VAL A 46 5.49 -7.07 -10.00
N TYR A 47 5.23 -6.71 -11.26
CA TYR A 47 3.89 -6.33 -11.71
C TYR A 47 2.99 -7.54 -12.02
N HIS A 48 3.60 -8.71 -12.22
CA HIS A 48 2.87 -9.95 -12.49
C HIS A 48 3.37 -11.06 -11.57
N PRO A 49 3.06 -10.97 -10.25
CA PRO A 49 3.59 -11.92 -9.26
C PRO A 49 3.06 -13.35 -9.42
N HIS A 50 2.01 -13.53 -10.22
CA HIS A 50 1.46 -14.84 -10.54
C HIS A 50 2.29 -15.61 -11.57
N GLU A 51 3.26 -14.97 -12.22
CA GLU A 51 4.16 -15.65 -13.13
C GLU A 51 5.20 -16.45 -12.32
N PRO A 52 5.34 -17.77 -12.59
CA PRO A 52 6.11 -18.65 -11.71
C PRO A 52 7.62 -18.39 -11.70
N HIS A 53 8.14 -17.67 -12.68
CA HIS A 53 9.58 -17.37 -12.74
C HIS A 53 9.99 -16.11 -11.98
N PHE A 54 9.04 -15.38 -11.36
CA PHE A 54 9.35 -14.21 -10.55
C PHE A 54 9.30 -14.58 -9.06
N PRO A 55 10.46 -14.58 -8.37
CA PRO A 55 10.48 -14.86 -6.93
C PRO A 55 10.04 -13.64 -6.13
N VAL A 56 8.89 -13.74 -5.49
CA VAL A 56 8.40 -12.68 -4.60
C VAL A 56 8.93 -12.95 -3.19
N GLU A 57 9.63 -11.96 -2.61
CA GLU A 57 10.20 -12.06 -1.27
C GLU A 57 9.41 -11.28 -0.22
N GLY A 58 8.73 -10.21 -0.64
CA GLY A 58 7.91 -9.39 0.25
C GLY A 58 6.94 -8.55 -0.52
N ASN A 59 6.20 -7.70 0.19
CA ASN A 59 5.14 -6.89 -0.39
C ASN A 59 5.08 -5.55 0.34
N ASP A 60 5.18 -4.45 -0.41
CA ASP A 60 4.95 -3.10 0.13
C ASP A 60 3.46 -2.77 -0.03
N VAL A 61 2.72 -2.90 1.05
CA VAL A 61 1.27 -2.74 1.04
C VAL A 61 0.89 -1.29 1.39
N PRO A 62 0.18 -0.57 0.50
CA PRO A 62 -0.26 0.79 0.80
C PRO A 62 -1.21 0.84 1.99
N HIS A 63 -0.95 1.77 2.90
CA HIS A 63 -1.77 2.01 4.09
C HIS A 63 -2.13 3.48 4.19
N LEU A 64 -3.22 3.77 4.89
CA LEU A 64 -3.65 5.12 5.19
C LEU A 64 -3.80 5.27 6.71
N CYS A 65 -3.22 6.34 7.25
CA CYS A 65 -3.42 6.68 8.64
C CYS A 65 -4.79 7.35 8.80
N MET A 66 -5.64 6.79 9.66
CA MET A 66 -6.98 7.32 9.87
C MET A 66 -6.99 8.55 10.81
N ASP A 67 -5.86 8.86 11.43
CA ASP A 67 -5.74 10.05 12.28
C ASP A 67 -5.20 11.26 11.52
N CYS A 68 -4.10 11.11 10.76
CA CYS A 68 -3.47 12.26 10.10
C CYS A 68 -3.64 12.27 8.58
N GLY A 69 -4.15 11.19 7.98
CA GLY A 69 -4.35 11.11 6.53
C GLY A 69 -3.08 10.86 5.73
N HIS A 70 -1.99 10.46 6.38
CA HIS A 70 -0.74 10.14 5.69
C HIS A 70 -0.84 8.79 4.97
N GLU A 71 -0.50 8.76 3.70
CA GLU A 71 -0.40 7.53 2.92
C GLU A 71 1.04 7.04 2.95
N PHE A 72 1.24 5.74 3.22
CA PHE A 72 2.57 5.13 3.29
C PHE A 72 2.47 3.63 3.04
N ASN A 73 3.61 3.02 2.73
CA ASN A 73 3.66 1.57 2.52
C ASN A 73 4.12 0.85 3.78
N VAL A 74 3.53 -0.31 4.05
CA VAL A 74 3.97 -1.23 5.09
C VAL A 74 4.58 -2.44 4.42
N ASP A 75 5.87 -2.66 4.66
CA ASP A 75 6.59 -3.82 4.14
C ASP A 75 6.18 -5.06 4.93
N SER A 76 5.72 -6.10 4.23
CA SER A 76 5.28 -7.36 4.84
C SER A 76 6.39 -8.05 5.64
N GLU A 77 7.66 -7.76 5.34
CA GLU A 77 8.81 -8.30 6.06
C GLU A 77 9.15 -7.50 7.32
N LEU A 78 8.49 -6.37 7.53
CA LEU A 78 8.64 -5.54 8.71
C LEU A 78 7.30 -5.44 9.43
N ASN A 79 7.31 -5.61 10.73
CA ASN A 79 6.08 -5.58 11.54
C ASN A 79 5.73 -4.14 11.97
N ARG A 80 5.45 -3.28 10.97
CA ARG A 80 5.05 -1.91 11.26
C ARG A 80 3.57 -1.86 11.63
N THR A 81 3.29 -1.28 12.79
CA THR A 81 1.92 -1.17 13.31
C THR A 81 1.48 0.26 13.53
N THR A 82 2.33 1.25 13.18
CA THR A 82 2.05 2.65 13.42
C THR A 82 2.37 3.50 12.19
N CYS A 83 1.70 4.66 12.11
CA CYS A 83 1.93 5.65 11.07
C CYS A 83 3.38 6.16 11.11
N THR A 84 4.00 6.30 9.94
CA THR A 84 5.37 6.80 9.82
C THR A 84 5.48 8.29 10.12
N LYS A 85 4.38 9.03 10.11
CA LYS A 85 4.36 10.46 10.32
C LYS A 85 3.91 10.84 11.74
N CYS A 86 2.73 10.38 12.17
CA CYS A 86 2.16 10.76 13.48
C CYS A 86 2.28 9.67 14.54
N ARG A 87 2.74 8.47 14.15
CA ARG A 87 2.92 7.30 15.03
C ARG A 87 1.62 6.72 15.61
N SER A 88 0.47 7.11 15.08
CA SER A 88 -0.82 6.54 15.47
C SER A 88 -0.89 5.06 15.07
N SER A 89 -1.55 4.25 15.88
CA SER A 89 -1.85 2.85 15.54
C SER A 89 -3.09 2.70 14.65
N GLU A 90 -3.77 3.80 14.35
CA GLU A 90 -4.98 3.80 13.52
C GLU A 90 -4.62 3.81 12.04
N ILE A 91 -3.94 2.75 11.57
CA ILE A 91 -3.56 2.58 10.17
C ILE A 91 -4.38 1.45 9.55
N VAL A 92 -4.80 1.64 8.30
CA VAL A 92 -5.64 0.69 7.58
C VAL A 92 -5.02 0.43 6.21
N ASP A 93 -5.00 -0.85 5.80
CA ASP A 93 -4.68 -1.24 4.43
C ASP A 93 -5.64 -0.51 3.49
N CYS A 94 -5.09 0.17 2.47
CA CYS A 94 -5.90 0.95 1.53
C CYS A 94 -6.97 0.12 0.82
N PHE A 95 -6.79 -1.18 0.66
CA PHE A 95 -7.82 -2.04 0.09
C PHE A 95 -9.02 -2.24 1.02
N GLY A 96 -8.87 -1.95 2.31
CA GLY A 96 -9.92 -2.11 3.32
C GLY A 96 -10.61 -0.81 3.74
N LEU A 97 -10.59 0.23 2.89
CA LEU A 97 -11.13 1.54 3.24
C LEU A 97 -12.65 1.69 3.12
N ASN A 98 -13.35 0.72 2.52
CA ASN A 98 -14.79 0.84 2.29
C ASN A 98 -15.53 1.11 3.61
N GLU A 99 -16.38 2.15 3.61
CA GLU A 99 -17.18 2.59 4.76
C GLU A 99 -16.38 3.11 5.96
N ARG A 100 -15.07 3.34 5.79
CA ARG A 100 -14.24 3.98 6.81
C ARG A 100 -14.39 5.49 6.75
N THR A 101 -14.33 6.15 7.90
CA THR A 101 -14.40 7.61 7.99
C THR A 101 -13.15 8.23 7.32
N CYS A 102 -13.36 9.23 6.48
CA CYS A 102 -12.28 9.95 5.81
C CYS A 102 -11.42 10.71 6.84
N PRO A 103 -10.09 10.48 6.88
CA PRO A 103 -9.22 11.18 7.83
C PRO A 103 -8.99 12.65 7.48
N TRP A 104 -9.21 13.02 6.22
CA TRP A 104 -8.95 14.40 5.78
C TRP A 104 -10.05 15.37 6.15
N CYS A 105 -11.33 15.00 5.95
CA CYS A 105 -12.47 15.87 6.29
C CYS A 105 -13.18 15.45 7.57
N GLN A 106 -13.02 14.19 7.99
CA GLN A 106 -13.63 13.60 9.20
C GLN A 106 -15.16 13.62 9.21
N LYS A 107 -15.80 13.88 8.08
CA LYS A 107 -17.26 13.99 7.94
C LYS A 107 -17.84 12.94 7.01
N GLY A 108 -17.10 12.60 5.95
CA GLY A 108 -17.54 11.62 4.97
C GLY A 108 -16.97 10.24 5.22
N VAL A 109 -17.44 9.27 4.44
CA VAL A 109 -16.91 7.91 4.45
C VAL A 109 -16.44 7.53 3.05
N PHE A 110 -15.49 6.61 2.97
CA PHE A 110 -15.02 6.09 1.70
C PHE A 110 -16.02 5.11 1.11
N LYS A 111 -16.30 5.27 -0.16
CA LYS A 111 -17.14 4.35 -0.94
C LYS A 111 -16.37 3.91 -2.17
N SER A 112 -16.52 2.65 -2.55
CA SER A 112 -15.91 2.16 -3.79
C SER A 112 -16.58 2.86 -4.99
N ALA A 113 -15.74 3.45 -5.86
CA ALA A 113 -16.21 4.23 -7.00
C ALA A 113 -15.93 3.56 -8.34
N GLY A 114 -15.12 2.51 -8.35
CA GLY A 114 -14.81 1.78 -9.58
C GLY A 114 -13.85 0.64 -9.31
N PHE A 115 -13.80 -0.29 -10.25
CA PHE A 115 -12.93 -1.46 -10.17
C PHE A 115 -12.02 -1.49 -11.39
N MET A 116 -10.77 -1.93 -11.17
CA MET A 116 -9.78 -2.12 -12.21
C MET A 116 -9.25 -3.55 -12.14
N ILE A 117 -8.94 -4.13 -13.29
CA ILE A 117 -8.40 -5.49 -13.39
C ILE A 117 -7.15 -5.44 -14.26
N SER A 118 -6.07 -6.08 -13.79
CA SER A 118 -4.86 -6.19 -14.59
C SER A 118 -4.54 -7.64 -14.96
#